data_dfa609aab81d78e0263d16bc0cffe4ec
#
_entry.id   dfa609aab81d78e0263d16bc0cffe4ec
#
_cell.length_a   1.000
_cell.length_b   1.000
_cell.length_c   1.000
_cell.angle_alpha   90.00
_cell.angle_beta   90.00
_cell.angle_gamma   90.00
#
_symmetry.space_group_name_H-M   'P 1'
#
loop_
_entity.id
_entity.type
_entity.pdbx_description
1 polymer ?
#
loop_
_entity_poly.entity_id
_entity_poly.type
_entity_poly.pdbx_seq_one_letter_code
_entity_poly.pdbx_strand_id
1 'polypeptide(L)'
;MLHHEETNAHLSHEELKYKEHTERAVHFIKIDLFRSAREEYKAALNYKSGDGYCLKQIDGMNAQISHDRQIVLILVPIVLAVIASVILFS
;
A
#
# COMPACT_ATOMS: atom_id res chain seq x y z
N MET A 1 -22.82 7.21 -24.05
CA MET A 1 -23.32 7.77 -22.78
C MET A 1 -24.21 6.80 -22.02
N LEU A 2 -25.22 6.26 -22.67
CA LEU A 2 -26.10 5.24 -22.08
C LEU A 2 -25.36 3.97 -21.68
N HIS A 3 -24.36 3.58 -22.46
CA HIS A 3 -23.51 2.42 -22.14
C HIS A 3 -22.75 2.59 -20.83
N HIS A 4 -22.31 3.78 -20.54
CA HIS A 4 -21.55 4.07 -19.34
C HIS A 4 -22.43 3.92 -18.09
N GLU A 5 -23.64 4.45 -18.15
CA GLU A 5 -24.61 4.33 -17.09
C GLU A 5 -25.11 2.89 -16.94
N GLU A 6 -25.34 2.21 -18.05
CA GLU A 6 -25.76 0.80 -18.04
C GLU A 6 -24.71 -0.09 -17.41
N THR A 7 -23.42 0.15 -17.72
CA THR A 7 -22.33 -0.61 -17.14
C THR A 7 -22.28 -0.43 -15.63
N ASN A 8 -22.43 0.80 -15.14
CA ASN A 8 -22.46 1.07 -13.71
C ASN A 8 -23.71 0.49 -13.04
N ALA A 9 -24.86 0.50 -13.75
CA ALA A 9 -26.08 -0.06 -13.24
C ALA A 9 -26.04 -1.57 -13.07
N HIS A 10 -25.20 -2.28 -13.87
CA HIS A 10 -25.02 -3.72 -13.77
C HIS A 10 -24.11 -4.15 -12.63
N LEU A 11 -23.30 -3.22 -12.10
CA LEU A 11 -22.43 -3.53 -10.98
C LEU A 11 -23.25 -3.48 -9.68
N SER A 12 -23.08 -4.50 -8.83
CA SER A 12 -23.65 -4.48 -7.50
C SER A 12 -22.98 -3.39 -6.65
N HIS A 13 -23.60 -3.03 -5.53
CA HIS A 13 -22.97 -2.10 -4.58
C HIS A 13 -21.60 -2.58 -4.14
N GLU A 14 -21.47 -3.88 -3.91
CA GLU A 14 -20.22 -4.50 -3.48
C GLU A 14 -19.14 -4.41 -4.56
N GLU A 15 -19.51 -4.65 -5.80
CA GLU A 15 -18.56 -4.54 -6.92
C GLU A 15 -18.08 -3.11 -7.13
N LEU A 16 -18.98 -2.14 -6.98
CA LEU A 16 -18.62 -0.73 -7.07
C LEU A 16 -17.65 -0.33 -5.95
N LYS A 17 -17.91 -0.78 -4.72
CA LYS A 17 -17.04 -0.49 -3.59
C LYS A 17 -15.67 -1.16 -3.75
N TYR A 18 -15.64 -2.39 -4.21
CA TYR A 18 -14.40 -3.08 -4.53
C TYR A 18 -13.58 -2.29 -5.55
N LYS A 19 -14.23 -1.85 -6.63
CA LYS A 19 -13.58 -1.07 -7.67
C LYS A 19 -13.02 0.25 -7.14
N GLU A 20 -13.81 0.97 -6.34
CA GLU A 20 -13.36 2.23 -5.74
C GLU A 20 -12.10 2.05 -4.89
N HIS A 21 -12.10 1.05 -4.01
CA HIS A 21 -10.97 0.81 -3.13
C HIS A 21 -9.72 0.36 -3.89
N THR A 22 -9.88 -0.50 -4.91
CA THR A 22 -8.72 -0.93 -5.70
C THR A 22 -8.15 0.21 -6.54
N GLU A 23 -8.99 1.09 -7.06
CA GLU A 23 -8.53 2.27 -7.80
C GLU A 23 -7.78 3.25 -6.89
N ARG A 24 -8.27 3.47 -5.67
CA ARG A 24 -7.58 4.30 -4.68
C ARG A 24 -6.24 3.70 -4.29
N ALA A 25 -6.21 2.38 -4.12
CA ALA A 25 -4.97 1.68 -3.80
C ALA A 25 -3.90 1.92 -4.88
N VAL A 26 -4.26 1.77 -6.14
CA VAL A 26 -3.35 2.03 -7.27
C VAL A 26 -2.87 3.47 -7.25
N HIS A 27 -3.75 4.41 -6.94
CA HIS A 27 -3.41 5.82 -6.83
C HIS A 27 -2.36 6.07 -5.74
N PHE A 28 -2.55 5.46 -4.57
CA PHE A 28 -1.59 5.56 -3.48
C PHE A 28 -0.23 4.94 -3.82
N ILE A 29 -0.23 3.83 -4.58
CA ILE A 29 1.02 3.21 -5.04
C ILE A 29 1.81 4.18 -5.92
N LYS A 30 1.14 4.92 -6.80
CA LYS A 30 1.78 5.88 -7.70
C LYS A 30 2.50 7.00 -6.96
N ILE A 31 2.09 7.32 -5.76
CA ILE A 31 2.70 8.35 -4.93
C ILE A 31 3.44 7.77 -3.73
N ASP A 32 3.80 6.49 -3.81
CA ASP A 32 4.60 5.77 -2.82
C ASP A 32 3.99 5.71 -1.41
N LEU A 33 2.68 5.82 -1.29
CA LEU A 33 1.97 5.65 -0.02
C LEU A 33 1.53 4.20 0.16
N PHE A 34 2.49 3.31 0.40
CA PHE A 34 2.24 1.87 0.44
C PHE A 34 1.34 1.44 1.59
N ARG A 35 1.42 2.09 2.74
CA ARG A 35 0.54 1.78 3.89
C ARG A 35 -0.90 2.13 3.57
N SER A 36 -1.13 3.27 2.95
CA SER A 36 -2.47 3.70 2.53
C SER A 36 -3.02 2.77 1.45
N ALA A 37 -2.19 2.39 0.48
CA ALA A 37 -2.56 1.44 -0.55
C ALA A 37 -2.96 0.10 0.05
N ARG A 38 -2.19 -0.41 1.01
CA ARG A 38 -2.48 -1.66 1.70
C ARG A 38 -3.84 -1.60 2.40
N GLU A 39 -4.12 -0.50 3.09
CA GLU A 39 -5.41 -0.34 3.79
C GLU A 39 -6.58 -0.32 2.81
N GLU A 40 -6.41 0.29 1.63
CA GLU A 40 -7.44 0.27 0.60
C GLU A 40 -7.66 -1.13 0.03
N TYR A 41 -6.60 -1.91 -0.19
CA TYR A 41 -6.75 -3.30 -0.62
C TYR A 41 -7.43 -4.16 0.46
N LYS A 42 -7.13 -3.92 1.73
CA LYS A 42 -7.83 -4.59 2.84
C LYS A 42 -9.31 -4.24 2.86
N ALA A 43 -9.64 -2.97 2.62
CA ALA A 43 -11.02 -2.53 2.52
C ALA A 43 -11.74 -3.21 1.34
N ALA A 44 -11.06 -3.37 0.22
CA ALA A 44 -11.61 -4.07 -0.94
C ALA A 44 -11.95 -5.52 -0.63
N LEU A 45 -11.16 -6.18 0.22
CA LEU A 45 -11.41 -7.55 0.63
C LEU A 45 -12.72 -7.71 1.42
N ASN A 46 -13.23 -6.65 2.05
CA ASN A 46 -14.53 -6.69 2.71
C ASN A 46 -15.66 -6.93 1.72
N TYR A 47 -15.45 -6.59 0.45
CA TYR A 47 -16.45 -6.75 -0.61
C TYR A 47 -16.19 -7.94 -1.51
N LYS A 48 -14.93 -8.40 -1.59
CA LYS A 48 -14.55 -9.64 -2.28
C LYS A 48 -13.59 -10.43 -1.39
N SER A 49 -14.16 -11.17 -0.49
CA SER A 49 -13.41 -12.01 0.45
C SER A 49 -12.56 -13.05 -0.30
N GLY A 50 -11.29 -13.16 0.05
CA GLY A 50 -10.39 -14.13 -0.56
C GLY A 50 -9.92 -13.77 -1.96
N ASP A 51 -10.13 -12.53 -2.41
CA ASP A 51 -9.67 -12.11 -3.73
C ASP A 51 -8.16 -12.21 -3.86
N GLY A 52 -7.69 -13.07 -4.77
CA GLY A 52 -6.26 -13.34 -4.94
C GLY A 52 -5.46 -12.12 -5.36
N TYR A 53 -6.04 -11.23 -6.16
CA TYR A 53 -5.37 -10.00 -6.58
C TYR A 53 -5.07 -9.10 -5.38
N CYS A 54 -6.07 -8.83 -4.52
CA CYS A 54 -5.90 -8.00 -3.34
C CYS A 54 -4.91 -8.61 -2.35
N LEU A 55 -5.00 -9.92 -2.11
CA LEU A 55 -4.09 -10.62 -1.21
C LEU A 55 -2.65 -10.51 -1.69
N LYS A 56 -2.42 -10.69 -2.97
CA LYS A 56 -1.09 -10.57 -3.58
C LYS A 56 -0.55 -9.15 -3.45
N GLN A 57 -1.38 -8.15 -3.67
CA GLN A 57 -0.99 -6.75 -3.54
C GLN A 57 -0.65 -6.40 -2.08
N ILE A 58 -1.45 -6.88 -1.14
CA ILE A 58 -1.19 -6.67 0.29
C ILE A 58 0.16 -7.28 0.68
N ASP A 59 0.47 -8.48 0.23
CA ASP A 59 1.76 -9.12 0.50
C ASP A 59 2.91 -8.29 -0.07
N GLY A 60 2.75 -7.78 -1.29
CA GLY A 60 3.74 -6.90 -1.91
C GLY A 60 3.95 -5.61 -1.13
N MET A 61 2.87 -4.99 -0.66
CA MET A 61 2.95 -3.77 0.16
C MET A 61 3.62 -4.06 1.50
N ASN A 62 3.30 -5.17 2.15
CA ASN A 62 3.92 -5.56 3.40
C ASN A 62 5.43 -5.79 3.23
N ALA A 63 5.85 -6.44 2.15
CA ALA A 63 7.25 -6.62 1.84
C ALA A 63 7.98 -5.30 1.64
N GLN A 64 7.37 -4.36 0.92
CA GLN A 64 7.94 -3.04 0.67
C GLN A 64 8.07 -2.23 1.97
N ILE A 65 7.03 -2.21 2.80
CA ILE A 65 7.03 -1.51 4.08
C ILE A 65 8.09 -2.10 5.01
N SER A 66 8.18 -3.42 5.07
CA SER A 66 9.18 -4.13 5.89
C SER A 66 10.60 -3.82 5.42
N HIS A 67 10.83 -3.79 4.11
CA HIS A 67 12.13 -3.46 3.53
C HIS A 67 12.56 -2.04 3.92
N ASP A 68 11.69 -1.07 3.78
CA ASP A 68 11.96 0.32 4.15
C ASP A 68 12.30 0.44 5.65
N ARG A 69 11.56 -0.28 6.50
CA ARG A 69 11.82 -0.31 7.94
C ARG A 69 13.18 -0.90 8.26
N GLN A 70 13.57 -1.99 7.59
CA GLN A 70 14.87 -2.62 7.78
C GLN A 70 16.01 -1.69 7.40
N ILE A 71 15.90 -0.97 6.30
CA ILE A 71 16.89 0.02 5.88
C ILE A 71 17.10 1.08 6.96
N VAL A 72 16.01 1.64 7.50
CA VAL A 72 16.08 2.63 8.57
C VAL A 72 16.73 2.06 9.82
N LEU A 73 16.37 0.84 10.22
CA LEU A 73 16.93 0.18 11.40
C LEU A 73 18.44 -0.11 11.27
N ILE A 74 18.92 -0.30 10.05
CA ILE A 74 20.36 -0.51 9.78
C ILE A 74 21.09 0.81 9.72
N LEU A 75 20.54 1.82 9.05
CA LEU A 75 21.21 3.10 8.83
C LEU A 75 21.32 3.96 10.08
N VAL A 76 20.31 3.97 10.94
CA VAL A 76 20.31 4.80 12.14
C VAL A 76 21.47 4.49 13.07
N PRO A 77 21.77 3.23 13.44
CA PRO A 77 22.93 2.91 14.27
C PRO A 77 24.25 3.28 13.61
N ILE A 78 24.38 3.11 12.30
CA ILE A 78 25.60 3.44 11.56
C ILE A 78 25.86 4.95 11.62
N VAL A 79 24.82 5.77 11.38
CA VAL A 79 24.93 7.23 11.44
C VAL A 79 25.31 7.69 12.85
N LEU A 80 24.68 7.11 13.87
CA LEU A 80 25.00 7.44 15.28
C LEU A 80 26.44 7.06 15.62
N ALA A 81 26.93 5.93 15.15
CA ALA A 81 28.32 5.49 15.36
C ALA A 81 29.32 6.47 14.73
N VAL A 82 29.03 6.92 13.50
CA VAL A 82 29.89 7.91 12.81
C VAL A 82 29.92 9.23 13.59
N ILE A 83 28.77 9.73 14.03
CA ILE A 83 28.67 10.97 14.79
C ILE A 83 29.46 10.84 16.10
N ALA A 84 29.29 9.74 16.83
CA ALA A 84 29.99 9.49 18.08
C ALA A 84 31.51 9.45 17.86
N SER A 85 31.96 8.82 16.78
CA SER A 85 33.42 8.76 16.43
C SER A 85 33.97 10.15 16.19
N VAL A 86 33.27 11.00 15.47
CA VAL A 86 33.65 12.37 15.18
C VAL A 86 33.78 13.18 16.49
N ILE A 87 32.83 13.05 17.39
CA ILE A 87 32.82 13.75 18.67
C ILE A 87 34.01 13.29 19.53
N LEU A 88 34.27 11.99 19.59
CA LEU A 88 35.33 11.44 20.44
C LEU A 88 36.73 11.79 19.94
N PHE A 89 36.92 11.93 18.62
CA PHE A 89 38.21 12.21 18.03
C PHE A 89 38.41 13.68 17.63
N SER A 90 37.44 14.51 17.88
CA SER A 90 37.62 15.96 17.71
C SER A 90 38.05 16.61 19.02
#